data_a42129e11cf702cb5b2ccbdbf3cde937
#
_entry.id   a42129e11cf702cb5b2ccbdbf3cde937
#
_cell.length_a   1.000
_cell.length_b   1.000
_cell.length_c   1.000
_cell.angle_alpha   90.00
_cell.angle_beta   90.00
_cell.angle_gamma   90.00
#
_symmetry.space_group_name_H-M   'P 1'
#
loop_
_entity.id
_entity.type
_entity.pdbx_description
1 polymer ?
#
loop_
_entity_poly.entity_id
_entity_poly.type
_entity_poly.pdbx_seq_one_letter_code
_entity_poly.pdbx_strand_id
1 'polypeptide(L)'
;MPLTEFCYIPSVATDAFYTPEEQAIHNRLVKLYTLRMREKDGQNRKWRVSSINRVIKKHKDELVELLRKSLEDNITRELNPDAVTDKTIINLFCSELTRSLGIKTFERSDKIIIVNVFFFEVLNSIIHNGFNYNGEHYIFYSCGAGMIRTKRFMAVREKDYLAVEQTLMCGLTIDSINALGGMNENKLLSYKSLMASATDRIEDFDIDRCIVVDDFEMPVMAESDFIDYTDYSITRKTSETIIAETDGWGMCCKPGFKTQIVRAPWIKGLVSYFDFRGWLKEYCPADDWTVIDIYGKEWKILEDDIQYILTKSMFKLHKFYPSWLCYKSNFKSYGCYFGCCKVEEDYIPKARINYQMLQSLSDMTDNEIERLIAKTADEIDSIGRDYQTTMRLLGATEYNQTKSAMQEALTIYPELFKDVYNRELLKQTKKSLVKQAKGGRLRINGKYLFISPDPVAFCEWLFKGEQFPTGILENGEVYTNQFKDGDELDCLRSPHLYQEHAVRINKRNELTDK
;
A
#
# COMPACT_ATOMS: atom_id res chain seq x y z
N MET A 1 8.71 -1.89 14.13
CA MET A 1 8.23 -3.23 14.49
C MET A 1 7.38 -3.76 13.34
N PRO A 2 7.42 -5.05 13.03
CA PRO A 2 6.46 -5.62 12.09
C PRO A 2 5.07 -5.58 12.72
N LEU A 3 4.05 -5.26 11.92
CA LEU A 3 2.65 -5.32 12.34
C LEU A 3 2.32 -6.77 12.72
N THR A 4 1.94 -7.02 13.96
CA THR A 4 1.72 -8.36 14.50
C THR A 4 0.26 -8.63 14.85
N GLU A 5 -0.51 -7.58 15.07
CA GLU A 5 -1.90 -7.68 15.46
C GLU A 5 -2.83 -7.85 14.26
N PHE A 6 -3.76 -8.78 14.36
CA PHE A 6 -4.76 -9.06 13.35
C PHE A 6 -6.07 -9.58 13.97
N CYS A 7 -7.14 -9.54 13.22
CA CYS A 7 -8.42 -10.14 13.55
C CYS A 7 -8.84 -11.14 12.47
N TYR A 8 -9.85 -11.96 12.76
CA TYR A 8 -10.36 -12.96 11.83
C TYR A 8 -11.69 -12.48 11.25
N ILE A 9 -11.77 -12.38 9.91
CA ILE A 9 -12.95 -11.87 9.22
C ILE A 9 -13.36 -12.80 8.07
N PRO A 10 -14.67 -12.81 7.68
CA PRO A 10 -15.12 -13.53 6.51
C PRO A 10 -14.57 -12.98 5.20
N SER A 11 -14.20 -13.87 4.29
CA SER A 11 -13.84 -13.53 2.90
C SER A 11 -14.60 -14.45 1.96
N VAL A 12 -15.58 -13.92 1.25
CA VAL A 12 -16.47 -14.64 0.36
C VAL A 12 -16.28 -14.22 -1.09
N ALA A 13 -16.85 -14.95 -2.02
CA ALA A 13 -16.85 -14.58 -3.43
C ALA A 13 -18.24 -14.11 -3.87
N THR A 14 -18.33 -13.44 -5.02
CA THR A 14 -19.59 -12.89 -5.53
C THR A 14 -20.67 -13.94 -5.80
N ASP A 15 -20.31 -15.21 -5.98
CA ASP A 15 -21.25 -16.32 -6.11
C ASP A 15 -22.03 -16.64 -4.81
N ALA A 16 -21.51 -16.19 -3.66
CA ALA A 16 -22.20 -16.29 -2.38
C ALA A 16 -23.45 -15.37 -2.29
N PHE A 17 -23.63 -14.46 -3.22
CA PHE A 17 -24.72 -13.48 -3.28
C PHE A 17 -25.75 -13.79 -4.38
N TYR A 18 -25.65 -14.95 -5.02
CA TYR A 18 -26.56 -15.30 -6.10
C TYR A 18 -27.97 -15.59 -5.60
N THR A 19 -28.96 -15.14 -6.37
CA THR A 19 -30.34 -15.59 -6.20
C THR A 19 -30.44 -17.10 -6.49
N PRO A 20 -31.54 -17.78 -6.07
CA PRO A 20 -31.71 -19.19 -6.38
C PRO A 20 -31.63 -19.54 -7.87
N GLU A 21 -32.11 -18.66 -8.74
CA GLU A 21 -32.04 -18.81 -10.21
C GLU A 21 -30.61 -18.69 -10.74
N GLU A 22 -29.89 -17.63 -10.32
CA GLU A 22 -28.49 -17.41 -10.65
C GLU A 22 -27.62 -18.59 -10.16
N GLN A 23 -27.88 -19.07 -8.93
CA GLN A 23 -27.17 -20.20 -8.34
C GLN A 23 -27.42 -21.50 -9.11
N ALA A 24 -28.64 -21.73 -9.61
CA ALA A 24 -28.94 -22.92 -10.43
C ALA A 24 -28.10 -22.95 -11.72
N ILE A 25 -27.94 -21.80 -12.40
CA ILE A 25 -27.09 -21.71 -13.61
C ILE A 25 -25.62 -21.85 -13.23
N HIS A 26 -25.17 -21.20 -12.15
CA HIS A 26 -23.80 -21.34 -11.67
C HIS A 26 -23.45 -22.80 -11.37
N ASN A 27 -24.32 -23.55 -10.72
CA ASN A 27 -24.13 -24.99 -10.44
C ASN A 27 -23.99 -25.82 -11.73
N ARG A 28 -24.76 -25.49 -12.78
CA ARG A 28 -24.60 -26.11 -14.11
C ARG A 28 -23.23 -25.79 -14.70
N LEU A 29 -22.79 -24.54 -14.62
CA LEU A 29 -21.45 -24.11 -15.09
C LEU A 29 -20.33 -24.86 -14.38
N VAL A 30 -20.39 -25.00 -13.04
CA VAL A 30 -19.39 -25.75 -12.26
C VAL A 30 -19.29 -27.19 -12.74
N LYS A 31 -20.44 -27.87 -12.97
CA LYS A 31 -20.44 -29.24 -13.53
C LYS A 31 -19.82 -29.31 -14.93
N LEU A 32 -20.12 -28.33 -15.78
CA LEU A 32 -19.56 -28.27 -17.14
C LEU A 32 -18.04 -28.00 -17.13
N TYR A 33 -17.56 -27.11 -16.24
CA TYR A 33 -16.13 -26.88 -16.07
C TYR A 33 -15.39 -28.12 -15.57
N THR A 34 -15.99 -28.85 -14.62
CA THR A 34 -15.43 -30.12 -14.13
C THR A 34 -15.37 -31.16 -15.24
N LEU A 35 -16.44 -31.29 -16.04
CA LEU A 35 -16.46 -32.19 -17.21
C LEU A 35 -15.40 -31.81 -18.23
N ARG A 36 -15.25 -30.51 -18.54
CA ARG A 36 -14.23 -30.00 -19.45
C ARG A 36 -12.82 -30.34 -18.97
N MET A 37 -12.53 -30.23 -17.68
CA MET A 37 -11.22 -30.60 -17.13
C MET A 37 -10.94 -32.09 -17.35
N ARG A 38 -11.89 -32.97 -17.03
CA ARG A 38 -11.77 -34.41 -17.23
C ARG A 38 -11.54 -34.79 -18.70
N GLU A 39 -12.23 -34.09 -19.63
CA GLU A 39 -12.08 -34.37 -21.08
C GLU A 39 -10.76 -33.80 -21.64
N LYS A 40 -10.14 -32.79 -21.02
CA LYS A 40 -8.82 -32.28 -21.40
C LYS A 40 -7.69 -33.23 -21.05
N ASP A 41 -7.82 -33.97 -19.96
CA ASP A 41 -6.80 -34.92 -19.50
C ASP A 41 -6.83 -36.24 -20.31
N GLY A 42 -7.88 -36.47 -21.14
CA GLY A 42 -8.03 -37.61 -22.01
C GLY A 42 -7.47 -37.38 -23.44
N GLN A 43 -6.69 -38.33 -23.96
CA GLN A 43 -6.16 -38.26 -25.31
C GLN A 43 -7.29 -38.24 -26.37
N ASN A 44 -7.19 -37.31 -27.35
CA ASN A 44 -8.01 -37.25 -28.59
C ASN A 44 -9.48 -36.81 -28.51
N ARG A 45 -9.87 -35.86 -27.64
CA ARG A 45 -11.29 -35.41 -27.59
C ARG A 45 -11.50 -33.92 -27.83
N LYS A 46 -10.73 -33.29 -28.73
CA LYS A 46 -10.84 -31.84 -29.05
C LYS A 46 -12.28 -31.40 -29.38
N TRP A 47 -13.03 -32.19 -30.10
CA TRP A 47 -14.41 -31.87 -30.48
C TRP A 47 -15.38 -31.84 -29.26
N ARG A 48 -15.21 -32.76 -28.28
CA ARG A 48 -16.00 -32.75 -27.06
C ARG A 48 -15.72 -31.51 -26.23
N VAL A 49 -14.45 -31.15 -26.07
CA VAL A 49 -14.05 -29.93 -25.37
C VAL A 49 -14.64 -28.68 -26.06
N SER A 50 -14.65 -28.63 -27.40
CA SER A 50 -15.28 -27.56 -28.18
C SER A 50 -16.78 -27.48 -27.96
N SER A 51 -17.48 -28.61 -27.94
CA SER A 51 -18.92 -28.68 -27.66
C SER A 51 -19.25 -28.23 -26.25
N ILE A 52 -18.48 -28.68 -25.24
CA ILE A 52 -18.63 -28.24 -23.84
C ILE A 52 -18.39 -26.72 -23.73
N ASN A 53 -17.38 -26.19 -24.38
CA ASN A 53 -17.10 -24.74 -24.37
C ASN A 53 -18.27 -23.91 -24.94
N ARG A 54 -18.96 -24.41 -25.96
CA ARG A 54 -20.15 -23.75 -26.53
C ARG A 54 -21.29 -23.69 -25.50
N VAL A 55 -21.53 -24.80 -24.79
CA VAL A 55 -22.57 -24.86 -23.73
C VAL A 55 -22.18 -23.98 -22.55
N ILE A 56 -20.92 -23.99 -22.14
CA ILE A 56 -20.40 -23.08 -21.09
C ILE A 56 -20.64 -21.63 -21.48
N LYS A 57 -20.32 -21.24 -22.72
CA LYS A 57 -20.55 -19.87 -23.21
C LYS A 57 -22.03 -19.49 -23.09
N LYS A 58 -22.95 -20.35 -23.57
CA LYS A 58 -24.40 -20.09 -23.49
C LYS A 58 -24.86 -19.85 -22.06
N HIS A 59 -24.53 -20.74 -21.12
CA HIS A 59 -24.94 -20.58 -19.71
C HIS A 59 -24.24 -19.40 -19.02
N LYS A 60 -23.02 -19.06 -19.46
CA LYS A 60 -22.37 -17.86 -18.94
C LYS A 60 -23.08 -16.59 -19.39
N ASP A 61 -23.48 -16.52 -20.66
CA ASP A 61 -24.21 -15.38 -21.21
C ASP A 61 -25.59 -15.26 -20.51
N GLU A 62 -26.29 -16.39 -20.30
CA GLU A 62 -27.56 -16.45 -19.55
C GLU A 62 -27.39 -15.98 -18.09
N LEU A 63 -26.32 -16.37 -17.39
CA LEU A 63 -26.04 -15.89 -16.04
C LEU A 63 -25.80 -14.38 -16.01
N VAL A 64 -25.00 -13.86 -16.94
CA VAL A 64 -24.72 -12.42 -17.02
C VAL A 64 -26.00 -11.61 -17.28
N GLU A 65 -26.90 -12.13 -18.11
CA GLU A 65 -28.18 -11.47 -18.37
C GLU A 65 -29.07 -11.42 -17.13
N LEU A 66 -29.16 -12.51 -16.36
CA LEU A 66 -29.88 -12.53 -15.08
C LEU A 66 -29.25 -11.56 -14.07
N LEU A 67 -27.92 -11.54 -13.97
CA LEU A 67 -27.22 -10.62 -13.08
C LEU A 67 -27.50 -9.15 -13.43
N ARG A 68 -27.56 -8.81 -14.73
CA ARG A 68 -27.91 -7.46 -15.19
C ARG A 68 -29.36 -7.12 -14.85
N LYS A 69 -30.29 -8.04 -15.09
CA LYS A 69 -31.68 -7.85 -14.71
C LYS A 69 -31.84 -7.61 -13.20
N SER A 70 -31.17 -8.40 -12.38
CA SER A 70 -31.16 -8.21 -10.91
C SER A 70 -30.60 -6.83 -10.50
N LEU A 71 -29.66 -6.28 -11.27
CA LEU A 71 -29.15 -4.93 -11.05
C LEU A 71 -30.17 -3.86 -11.48
N GLU A 72 -30.82 -4.03 -12.65
CA GLU A 72 -31.87 -3.13 -13.14
C GLU A 72 -33.08 -3.11 -12.21
N ASP A 73 -33.48 -4.25 -11.68
CA ASP A 73 -34.55 -4.42 -10.69
C ASP A 73 -34.18 -3.86 -9.31
N ASN A 74 -32.95 -3.37 -9.14
CA ASN A 74 -32.42 -2.73 -7.93
C ASN A 74 -32.57 -3.59 -6.66
N ILE A 75 -32.35 -4.89 -6.77
CA ILE A 75 -32.51 -5.81 -5.64
C ILE A 75 -31.38 -5.70 -4.62
N THR A 76 -31.72 -5.67 -3.33
CA THR A 76 -30.74 -5.87 -2.26
C THR A 76 -30.41 -7.36 -2.16
N ARG A 77 -29.13 -7.70 -2.26
CA ARG A 77 -28.67 -9.11 -2.23
C ARG A 77 -28.58 -9.65 -0.83
N GLU A 78 -28.73 -10.97 -0.71
CA GLU A 78 -28.49 -11.71 0.53
C GLU A 78 -27.19 -12.50 0.42
N LEU A 79 -26.34 -12.42 1.45
CA LEU A 79 -25.18 -13.30 1.56
C LEU A 79 -25.65 -14.66 2.10
N ASN A 80 -25.39 -15.72 1.35
CA ASN A 80 -25.68 -17.08 1.79
C ASN A 80 -24.82 -17.43 3.03
N PRO A 81 -25.43 -17.70 4.21
CA PRO A 81 -24.70 -18.04 5.43
C PRO A 81 -23.78 -19.25 5.29
N ASP A 82 -24.15 -20.24 4.46
CA ASP A 82 -23.36 -21.44 4.21
C ASP A 82 -22.03 -21.16 3.48
N ALA A 83 -21.89 -19.98 2.85
CA ALA A 83 -20.65 -19.56 2.24
C ALA A 83 -19.60 -19.08 3.27
N VAL A 84 -20.03 -18.77 4.50
CA VAL A 84 -19.14 -18.34 5.59
C VAL A 84 -18.78 -19.54 6.46
N THR A 85 -17.66 -20.17 6.13
CA THR A 85 -17.12 -21.35 6.80
C THR A 85 -15.73 -21.04 7.39
N ASP A 86 -15.20 -21.91 8.22
CA ASP A 86 -13.83 -21.74 8.75
C ASP A 86 -12.76 -21.63 7.65
N LYS A 87 -13.02 -22.20 6.46
CA LYS A 87 -12.12 -22.09 5.29
C LYS A 87 -12.18 -20.73 4.61
N THR A 88 -13.24 -19.97 4.83
CA THR A 88 -13.43 -18.63 4.27
C THR A 88 -13.09 -17.51 5.27
N ILE A 89 -12.64 -17.84 6.46
CA ILE A 89 -12.10 -16.87 7.41
C ILE A 89 -10.65 -16.58 7.06
N ILE A 90 -10.31 -15.30 7.01
CA ILE A 90 -8.96 -14.80 6.74
C ILE A 90 -8.47 -13.89 7.86
N ASN A 91 -7.15 -13.74 7.96
CA ASN A 91 -6.53 -12.76 8.84
C ASN A 91 -6.57 -11.38 8.17
N LEU A 92 -7.04 -10.39 8.89
CA LEU A 92 -6.94 -8.98 8.53
C LEU A 92 -6.09 -8.28 9.59
N PHE A 93 -4.98 -7.65 9.19
CA PHE A 93 -4.19 -6.85 10.12
C PHE A 93 -5.01 -5.71 10.71
N CYS A 94 -4.77 -5.42 11.99
CA CYS A 94 -5.43 -4.34 12.68
C CYS A 94 -5.14 -2.98 12.01
N SER A 95 -6.16 -2.16 11.96
CA SER A 95 -6.14 -0.85 11.32
C SER A 95 -7.01 0.11 12.13
N GLU A 96 -7.01 1.38 11.79
CA GLU A 96 -7.89 2.31 12.47
C GLU A 96 -9.37 1.96 12.26
N LEU A 97 -9.73 1.46 11.08
CA LEU A 97 -11.08 0.94 10.83
C LEU A 97 -11.46 -0.19 11.79
N THR A 98 -10.60 -1.20 11.96
CA THR A 98 -10.92 -2.34 12.85
C THR A 98 -11.03 -1.90 14.30
N ARG A 99 -10.16 -1.00 14.75
CA ARG A 99 -10.17 -0.47 16.12
C ARG A 99 -11.39 0.40 16.38
N SER A 100 -11.74 1.31 15.47
CA SER A 100 -12.94 2.15 15.57
C SER A 100 -14.22 1.33 15.60
N LEU A 101 -14.29 0.26 14.79
CA LEU A 101 -15.41 -0.69 14.84
C LEU A 101 -15.44 -1.55 16.12
N GLY A 102 -14.47 -1.42 17.04
CA GLY A 102 -14.38 -2.22 18.26
C GLY A 102 -14.12 -3.71 17.99
N ILE A 103 -13.40 -4.03 16.91
CA ILE A 103 -12.99 -5.40 16.61
C ILE A 103 -11.74 -5.71 17.44
N LYS A 104 -11.81 -6.74 18.28
CA LYS A 104 -10.70 -7.12 19.15
C LYS A 104 -9.65 -7.92 18.39
N THR A 105 -8.41 -7.73 18.81
CA THR A 105 -7.25 -8.46 18.31
C THR A 105 -7.39 -9.95 18.58
N PHE A 106 -7.05 -10.78 17.59
CA PHE A 106 -7.12 -12.25 17.60
C PHE A 106 -8.53 -12.84 17.79
N GLU A 107 -9.58 -12.02 17.72
CA GLU A 107 -10.97 -12.49 17.76
C GLU A 107 -11.61 -12.50 16.36
N ARG A 108 -12.63 -13.35 16.20
CA ARG A 108 -13.46 -13.41 14.99
C ARG A 108 -14.52 -12.31 15.04
N SER A 109 -14.72 -11.64 13.91
CA SER A 109 -15.76 -10.63 13.75
C SER A 109 -16.39 -10.72 12.37
N ASP A 110 -17.68 -10.44 12.28
CA ASP A 110 -18.43 -10.29 11.05
C ASP A 110 -18.72 -8.82 10.68
N LYS A 111 -18.25 -7.86 11.49
CA LYS A 111 -18.44 -6.42 11.21
C LYS A 111 -17.82 -5.97 9.89
N ILE A 112 -16.84 -6.71 9.41
CA ILE A 112 -16.19 -6.52 8.10
C ILE A 112 -16.27 -7.80 7.31
N ILE A 113 -16.62 -7.71 6.02
CA ILE A 113 -16.62 -8.82 5.07
C ILE A 113 -15.81 -8.42 3.85
N ILE A 114 -14.84 -9.25 3.46
CA ILE A 114 -14.10 -9.08 2.22
C ILE A 114 -14.78 -9.87 1.11
N VAL A 115 -15.05 -9.22 -0.02
CA VAL A 115 -15.71 -9.86 -1.16
C VAL A 115 -14.74 -9.95 -2.33
N ASN A 116 -14.55 -11.17 -2.86
CA ASN A 116 -13.77 -11.45 -4.07
C ASN A 116 -14.68 -11.32 -5.30
N VAL A 117 -14.33 -10.43 -6.22
CA VAL A 117 -15.16 -10.07 -7.37
C VAL A 117 -14.85 -10.96 -8.57
N PHE A 118 -15.82 -11.75 -9.00
CA PHE A 118 -15.78 -12.50 -10.27
C PHE A 118 -16.74 -11.90 -11.31
N PHE A 119 -17.84 -11.29 -10.86
CA PHE A 119 -18.82 -10.63 -11.72
C PHE A 119 -19.07 -9.21 -11.23
N PHE A 120 -18.95 -8.25 -12.17
CA PHE A 120 -19.12 -6.83 -11.88
C PHE A 120 -20.57 -6.46 -11.58
N GLU A 121 -21.54 -7.17 -12.15
CA GLU A 121 -22.96 -6.94 -11.93
C GLU A 121 -23.31 -7.12 -10.44
N VAL A 122 -22.75 -8.12 -9.78
CA VAL A 122 -22.93 -8.33 -8.32
C VAL A 122 -22.25 -7.21 -7.53
N LEU A 123 -21.03 -6.82 -7.92
CA LEU A 123 -20.34 -5.69 -7.29
C LEU A 123 -21.16 -4.41 -7.40
N ASN A 124 -21.69 -4.09 -8.59
CA ASN A 124 -22.52 -2.91 -8.81
C ASN A 124 -23.78 -2.93 -7.95
N SER A 125 -24.46 -4.08 -7.85
CA SER A 125 -25.62 -4.22 -6.97
C SER A 125 -25.25 -3.93 -5.50
N ILE A 126 -24.10 -4.45 -5.03
CA ILE A 126 -23.63 -4.22 -3.65
C ILE A 126 -23.18 -2.75 -3.43
N ILE A 127 -22.57 -2.11 -4.42
CA ILE A 127 -22.20 -0.68 -4.30
C ILE A 127 -23.44 0.20 -4.11
N HIS A 128 -24.53 -0.08 -4.84
CA HIS A 128 -25.76 0.72 -4.78
C HIS A 128 -26.62 0.39 -3.57
N ASN A 129 -26.82 -0.88 -3.29
CA ASN A 129 -27.87 -1.35 -2.35
C ASN A 129 -27.31 -2.03 -1.11
N GLY A 130 -26.00 -2.23 -1.01
CA GLY A 130 -25.45 -3.08 0.02
C GLY A 130 -25.91 -4.55 -0.13
N PHE A 131 -25.89 -5.27 0.97
CA PHE A 131 -26.44 -6.64 1.07
C PHE A 131 -26.80 -6.95 2.52
N ASN A 132 -27.64 -7.96 2.73
CA ASN A 132 -27.98 -8.44 4.06
C ASN A 132 -27.22 -9.73 4.40
N TYR A 133 -26.86 -9.87 5.67
CA TYR A 133 -26.28 -11.07 6.23
C TYR A 133 -26.70 -11.22 7.71
N ASN A 134 -27.27 -12.35 8.07
CA ASN A 134 -27.77 -12.64 9.43
C ASN A 134 -28.70 -11.54 9.99
N GLY A 135 -29.55 -10.96 9.17
CA GLY A 135 -30.50 -9.91 9.56
C GLY A 135 -29.88 -8.52 9.70
N GLU A 136 -28.62 -8.35 9.37
CA GLU A 136 -27.91 -7.08 9.39
C GLU A 136 -27.60 -6.60 7.98
N HIS A 137 -27.67 -5.29 7.76
CA HIS A 137 -27.33 -4.66 6.48
C HIS A 137 -25.85 -4.29 6.44
N TYR A 138 -25.21 -4.51 5.28
CA TYR A 138 -23.81 -4.20 5.00
C TYR A 138 -23.71 -3.28 3.80
N ILE A 139 -22.85 -2.30 3.89
CA ILE A 139 -22.58 -1.34 2.83
C ILE A 139 -21.16 -1.50 2.28
N PHE A 140 -20.97 -1.10 1.03
CA PHE A 140 -19.65 -0.99 0.42
C PHE A 140 -18.84 0.10 1.16
N TYR A 141 -17.68 -0.28 1.70
CA TYR A 141 -16.80 0.66 2.39
C TYR A 141 -15.77 1.28 1.45
N SER A 142 -14.90 0.45 0.87
CA SER A 142 -13.83 0.88 -0.02
C SER A 142 -13.10 -0.28 -0.68
N CYS A 143 -12.29 0.07 -1.70
CA CYS A 143 -11.32 -0.82 -2.31
C CYS A 143 -10.00 -0.05 -2.48
N GLY A 144 -9.01 -0.33 -1.63
CA GLY A 144 -7.65 0.22 -1.81
C GLY A 144 -6.96 -0.37 -3.05
N ALA A 145 -5.91 0.30 -3.54
CA ALA A 145 -5.17 -0.12 -4.73
C ALA A 145 -4.70 -1.59 -4.70
N GLY A 146 -4.33 -2.11 -3.53
CA GLY A 146 -3.97 -3.52 -3.34
C GLY A 146 -5.17 -4.46 -3.49
N MET A 147 -6.36 -4.05 -3.05
CA MET A 147 -7.60 -4.80 -3.17
C MET A 147 -8.08 -4.84 -4.63
N ILE A 148 -8.03 -3.71 -5.34
CA ILE A 148 -8.37 -3.64 -6.77
C ILE A 148 -7.51 -4.62 -7.58
N ARG A 149 -6.20 -4.63 -7.36
CA ARG A 149 -5.29 -5.56 -8.05
C ARG A 149 -5.62 -7.03 -7.80
N THR A 150 -6.16 -7.35 -6.64
CA THR A 150 -6.59 -8.71 -6.28
C THR A 150 -8.08 -8.94 -6.49
N LYS A 151 -8.79 -7.99 -7.13
CA LYS A 151 -10.23 -8.03 -7.39
C LYS A 151 -11.03 -8.24 -6.10
N ARG A 152 -10.77 -7.45 -5.08
CA ARG A 152 -11.43 -7.50 -3.78
C ARG A 152 -11.98 -6.14 -3.41
N PHE A 153 -13.03 -6.13 -2.59
CA PHE A 153 -13.49 -4.95 -1.88
C PHE A 153 -13.85 -5.30 -0.44
N MET A 154 -14.01 -4.28 0.36
CA MET A 154 -14.39 -4.36 1.76
C MET A 154 -15.81 -3.84 1.93
N ALA A 155 -16.65 -4.62 2.58
CA ALA A 155 -17.96 -4.22 3.08
C ALA A 155 -17.94 -4.16 4.61
N VAL A 156 -18.72 -3.26 5.18
CA VAL A 156 -18.84 -3.07 6.63
C VAL A 156 -20.30 -3.09 7.04
N ARG A 157 -20.59 -3.59 8.24
CA ARG A 157 -21.93 -3.55 8.80
C ARG A 157 -22.34 -2.10 9.00
N GLU A 158 -23.44 -1.68 8.37
CA GLU A 158 -23.84 -0.28 8.26
C GLU A 158 -23.98 0.40 9.62
N LYS A 159 -24.72 -0.20 10.55
CA LYS A 159 -24.95 0.39 11.88
C LYS A 159 -23.65 0.64 12.67
N ASP A 160 -22.68 -0.29 12.57
CA ASP A 160 -21.38 -0.13 13.23
C ASP A 160 -20.55 0.98 12.56
N TYR A 161 -20.60 1.06 11.23
CA TYR A 161 -19.89 2.10 10.48
C TYR A 161 -20.44 3.50 10.76
N LEU A 162 -21.76 3.67 10.74
CA LEU A 162 -22.40 4.98 11.02
C LEU A 162 -22.06 5.51 12.40
N ALA A 163 -21.86 4.62 13.38
CA ALA A 163 -21.46 5.00 14.74
C ALA A 163 -20.03 5.59 14.82
N VAL A 164 -19.16 5.29 13.84
CA VAL A 164 -17.74 5.67 13.84
C VAL A 164 -17.32 6.47 12.60
N GLU A 165 -18.26 6.80 11.73
CA GLU A 165 -17.99 7.51 10.48
C GLU A 165 -17.25 8.83 10.72
N GLN A 166 -17.67 9.60 11.70
CA GLN A 166 -17.04 10.89 12.03
C GLN A 166 -15.57 10.75 12.44
N THR A 167 -15.23 9.70 13.18
CA THR A 167 -13.84 9.37 13.53
C THR A 167 -13.03 9.03 12.29
N LEU A 168 -13.55 8.17 11.40
CA LEU A 168 -12.86 7.71 10.20
C LEU A 168 -12.75 8.81 9.12
N MET A 169 -13.69 9.74 9.10
CA MET A 169 -13.78 10.86 8.15
C MET A 169 -13.29 12.19 8.73
N CYS A 170 -12.85 12.22 9.99
CA CYS A 170 -12.43 13.43 10.71
C CYS A 170 -13.41 14.60 10.54
N GLY A 171 -14.69 14.32 10.78
CA GLY A 171 -15.77 15.30 10.72
C GLY A 171 -16.29 15.65 9.32
N LEU A 172 -15.70 15.15 8.24
CA LEU A 172 -16.28 15.28 6.91
C LEU A 172 -17.38 14.26 6.69
N THR A 173 -18.34 14.63 5.85
CA THR A 173 -19.37 13.73 5.29
C THR A 173 -19.31 13.79 3.77
N ILE A 174 -19.90 12.81 3.09
CA ILE A 174 -20.02 12.84 1.63
C ILE A 174 -20.79 14.10 1.18
N ASP A 175 -21.85 14.47 1.92
CA ASP A 175 -22.65 15.66 1.62
C ASP A 175 -21.84 16.94 1.78
N SER A 176 -21.00 17.06 2.83
CA SER A 176 -20.13 18.23 3.01
C SER A 176 -19.08 18.34 1.91
N ILE A 177 -18.52 17.21 1.46
CA ILE A 177 -17.58 17.17 0.33
C ILE A 177 -18.27 17.59 -0.96
N ASN A 178 -19.49 17.10 -1.22
CA ASN A 178 -20.27 17.45 -2.41
C ASN A 178 -20.69 18.94 -2.40
N ALA A 179 -21.09 19.46 -1.26
CA ALA A 179 -21.44 20.88 -1.10
C ALA A 179 -20.27 21.83 -1.42
N LEU A 180 -19.03 21.38 -1.23
CA LEU A 180 -17.80 22.12 -1.55
C LEU A 180 -17.24 21.81 -2.96
N GLY A 181 -18.07 21.29 -3.87
CA GLY A 181 -17.73 21.03 -5.27
C GLY A 181 -17.30 19.59 -5.56
N GLY A 182 -17.37 18.71 -4.57
CA GLY A 182 -17.10 17.28 -4.74
C GLY A 182 -15.65 16.95 -5.07
N MET A 183 -15.40 15.66 -5.31
CA MET A 183 -14.12 15.17 -5.77
C MET A 183 -14.27 13.90 -6.62
N ASN A 184 -13.20 13.51 -7.29
CA ASN A 184 -13.17 12.26 -8.04
C ASN A 184 -13.39 11.06 -7.10
N GLU A 185 -14.39 10.23 -7.42
CA GLU A 185 -14.80 9.08 -6.61
C GLU A 185 -13.67 8.08 -6.36
N ASN A 186 -12.85 7.79 -7.38
CA ASN A 186 -11.72 6.87 -7.23
C ASN A 186 -10.67 7.41 -6.24
N LYS A 187 -10.44 8.73 -6.24
CA LYS A 187 -9.55 9.37 -5.26
C LYS A 187 -10.15 9.32 -3.87
N LEU A 188 -11.44 9.61 -3.72
CA LEU A 188 -12.14 9.55 -2.43
C LEU A 188 -12.08 8.14 -1.83
N LEU A 189 -12.43 7.11 -2.61
CA LEU A 189 -12.36 5.71 -2.19
C LEU A 189 -10.94 5.30 -1.81
N SER A 190 -9.94 5.72 -2.60
CA SER A 190 -8.54 5.47 -2.29
C SER A 190 -8.11 6.11 -0.97
N TYR A 191 -8.54 7.34 -0.69
CA TYR A 191 -8.20 8.02 0.56
C TYR A 191 -8.99 7.48 1.76
N LYS A 192 -10.27 7.14 1.58
CA LYS A 192 -11.08 6.46 2.60
C LYS A 192 -10.46 5.12 3.00
N SER A 193 -9.86 4.40 2.04
CA SER A 193 -9.17 3.13 2.30
C SER A 193 -7.93 3.25 3.18
N LEU A 194 -7.42 4.46 3.44
CA LEU A 194 -6.26 4.66 4.33
C LEU A 194 -6.55 4.18 5.76
N MET A 195 -7.80 4.32 6.20
CA MET A 195 -8.21 3.88 7.53
C MET A 195 -8.30 2.35 7.65
N ALA A 196 -8.38 1.64 6.53
CA ALA A 196 -8.29 0.18 6.46
C ALA A 196 -6.85 -0.33 6.24
N SER A 197 -5.86 0.57 6.15
CA SER A 197 -4.44 0.18 6.07
C SER A 197 -3.98 -0.37 7.42
N ALA A 198 -3.21 -1.45 7.40
CA ALA A 198 -2.59 -2.00 8.60
C ALA A 198 -1.72 -0.94 9.29
N THR A 199 -1.99 -0.67 10.56
CA THR A 199 -1.30 0.35 11.35
C THR A 199 -1.26 -0.02 12.82
N ASP A 200 -0.16 0.36 13.51
CA ASP A 200 -0.12 0.51 14.96
C ASP A 200 -0.33 1.98 15.32
N ARG A 201 -0.96 2.28 16.45
CA ARG A 201 -1.14 3.66 16.90
C ARG A 201 0.17 4.26 17.38
N ILE A 202 0.36 5.55 17.12
CA ILE A 202 1.45 6.35 17.68
C ILE A 202 0.88 7.03 18.92
N GLU A 203 1.09 6.42 20.08
CA GLU A 203 0.43 6.80 21.33
C GLU A 203 0.83 8.21 21.82
N ASP A 204 2.02 8.66 21.49
CA ASP A 204 2.58 9.94 21.94
C ASP A 204 2.52 11.04 20.86
N PHE A 205 1.67 10.87 19.83
CA PHE A 205 1.40 11.90 18.83
C PHE A 205 0.43 12.95 19.36
N ASP A 206 0.85 14.21 19.29
CA ASP A 206 0.01 15.36 19.64
C ASP A 206 -0.26 16.21 18.39
N ILE A 207 -1.52 16.26 17.96
CA ILE A 207 -1.94 17.04 16.78
C ILE A 207 -1.76 18.55 16.98
N ASP A 208 -1.78 19.04 18.22
CA ASP A 208 -1.57 20.46 18.50
C ASP A 208 -0.13 20.91 18.19
N ARG A 209 0.82 19.99 18.23
CA ARG A 209 2.23 20.19 17.89
C ARG A 209 2.56 19.90 16.43
N CYS A 210 1.55 19.85 15.57
CA CYS A 210 1.66 19.54 14.17
C CYS A 210 1.17 20.71 13.31
N ILE A 211 1.91 21.02 12.23
CA ILE A 211 1.51 21.98 11.20
C ILE A 211 1.61 21.35 9.82
N VAL A 212 0.92 21.96 8.84
CA VAL A 212 0.99 21.57 7.43
C VAL A 212 1.43 22.79 6.61
N VAL A 213 2.54 22.65 5.90
CA VAL A 213 3.11 23.69 5.04
C VAL A 213 2.99 23.31 3.57
N ASP A 214 3.24 24.25 2.65
CA ASP A 214 3.29 23.93 1.23
C ASP A 214 4.40 22.93 0.90
N ASP A 215 4.27 22.25 -0.24
CA ASP A 215 5.32 21.39 -0.75
C ASP A 215 6.49 22.23 -1.26
N PHE A 216 7.69 21.72 -1.07
CA PHE A 216 8.88 22.34 -1.63
C PHE A 216 8.94 22.07 -3.13
N GLU A 217 8.85 23.13 -3.89
CA GLU A 217 8.85 23.11 -5.36
C GLU A 217 9.95 24.02 -5.90
N MET A 218 10.68 23.53 -6.92
CA MET A 218 11.73 24.30 -7.59
C MET A 218 11.46 24.41 -9.09
N PRO A 219 11.64 25.60 -9.68
CA PRO A 219 11.64 25.77 -11.12
C PRO A 219 12.97 25.27 -11.72
N VAL A 220 12.91 24.39 -12.69
CA VAL A 220 14.08 23.90 -13.44
C VAL A 220 13.85 24.04 -14.93
N MET A 221 14.91 24.35 -15.66
CA MET A 221 14.89 24.30 -17.13
C MET A 221 15.06 22.85 -17.58
N ALA A 222 14.03 22.27 -18.16
CA ALA A 222 14.03 20.88 -18.60
C ALA A 222 13.57 20.75 -20.06
N GLU A 223 14.19 19.82 -20.78
CA GLU A 223 13.62 19.34 -22.04
C GLU A 223 12.47 18.38 -21.75
N SER A 224 11.30 18.72 -22.26
CA SER A 224 10.10 17.90 -22.11
C SER A 224 9.35 17.74 -23.42
N ASP A 225 8.64 16.65 -23.55
CA ASP A 225 7.79 16.39 -24.70
C ASP A 225 6.42 17.05 -24.48
N PHE A 226 6.10 18.03 -25.31
CA PHE A 226 4.79 18.68 -25.35
C PHE A 226 3.89 17.94 -26.31
N ILE A 227 2.72 17.53 -25.82
CA ILE A 227 1.68 16.91 -26.64
C ILE A 227 0.64 17.98 -26.98
N ASP A 228 0.47 18.28 -28.26
CA ASP A 228 -0.62 19.13 -28.70
C ASP A 228 -1.95 18.36 -28.59
N TYR A 229 -2.91 18.91 -27.88
CA TYR A 229 -4.20 18.27 -27.63
C TYR A 229 -5.12 18.27 -28.87
N THR A 230 -4.76 19.02 -29.93
CA THR A 230 -5.57 19.12 -31.14
C THR A 230 -5.26 18.00 -32.15
N ASP A 231 -3.98 17.70 -32.33
CA ASP A 231 -3.50 16.74 -33.32
C ASP A 231 -2.61 15.63 -32.73
N TYR A 232 -2.39 15.67 -31.42
CA TYR A 232 -1.51 14.77 -30.66
C TYR A 232 -0.05 14.74 -31.17
N SER A 233 0.37 15.78 -31.87
CA SER A 233 1.77 15.93 -32.24
C SER A 233 2.65 16.12 -31.02
N ILE A 234 3.83 15.49 -31.03
CA ILE A 234 4.80 15.59 -29.95
C ILE A 234 5.92 16.52 -30.40
N THR A 235 6.13 17.59 -29.66
CA THR A 235 7.21 18.55 -29.89
C THR A 235 8.10 18.62 -28.67
N ARG A 236 9.40 18.38 -28.84
CA ARG A 236 10.38 18.52 -27.75
C ARG A 236 10.76 19.97 -27.58
N LYS A 237 10.60 20.50 -26.39
CA LYS A 237 10.91 21.91 -26.04
C LYS A 237 11.61 21.99 -24.72
N THR A 238 12.58 22.92 -24.63
CA THR A 238 13.13 23.32 -23.34
C THR A 238 12.24 24.40 -22.74
N SER A 239 11.74 24.16 -21.55
CA SER A 239 10.90 25.11 -20.82
C SER A 239 11.15 25.03 -19.34
N GLU A 240 10.80 26.09 -18.63
CA GLU A 240 10.75 26.04 -17.18
C GLU A 240 9.66 25.06 -16.74
N THR A 241 10.04 24.12 -15.89
CA THR A 241 9.17 23.09 -15.33
C THR A 241 9.32 23.10 -13.82
N ILE A 242 8.20 23.17 -13.11
CA ILE A 242 8.21 23.10 -11.65
C ILE A 242 8.32 21.63 -11.24
N ILE A 243 9.34 21.31 -10.45
CA ILE A 243 9.57 19.98 -9.88
C ILE A 243 9.27 20.04 -8.38
N ALA A 244 8.39 19.16 -7.91
CA ALA A 244 8.15 18.99 -6.49
C ALA A 244 9.27 18.11 -5.88
N GLU A 245 10.02 18.68 -4.96
CA GLU A 245 11.07 17.99 -4.21
C GLU A 245 10.48 17.19 -3.05
N THR A 246 9.27 17.56 -2.58
CA THR A 246 8.50 16.80 -1.59
C THR A 246 7.23 16.23 -2.21
N ASP A 247 6.93 14.97 -1.88
CA ASP A 247 5.66 14.30 -2.25
C ASP A 247 5.23 13.35 -1.13
N GLY A 248 4.27 13.81 -0.31
CA GLY A 248 3.77 13.03 0.81
C GLY A 248 4.83 12.79 1.88
N TRP A 249 5.60 13.82 2.19
CA TRP A 249 6.69 13.80 3.16
C TRP A 249 6.47 14.83 4.26
N GLY A 250 7.10 14.59 5.40
CA GLY A 250 7.16 15.50 6.53
C GLY A 250 8.30 15.14 7.47
N MET A 251 8.52 15.94 8.49
CA MET A 251 9.57 15.72 9.46
C MET A 251 9.08 15.84 10.89
N CYS A 252 9.81 15.19 11.80
CA CYS A 252 9.59 15.22 13.25
C CYS A 252 10.92 15.45 13.97
N CYS A 253 10.95 16.42 14.88
CA CYS A 253 12.14 16.72 15.69
C CYS A 253 12.16 16.03 17.05
N LYS A 254 11.24 15.13 17.31
CA LYS A 254 11.10 14.46 18.62
C LYS A 254 12.26 13.47 18.81
N PRO A 255 13.06 13.60 19.88
CA PRO A 255 14.16 12.68 20.14
C PRO A 255 13.70 11.22 20.23
N GLY A 256 14.42 10.33 19.55
CA GLY A 256 14.08 8.90 19.50
C GLY A 256 12.97 8.52 18.52
N PHE A 257 12.40 9.49 17.79
CA PHE A 257 11.49 9.20 16.69
C PHE A 257 12.25 8.49 15.57
N LYS A 258 11.72 7.38 15.08
CA LYS A 258 12.24 6.67 13.90
C LYS A 258 11.44 7.05 12.67
N THR A 259 12.12 7.21 11.55
CA THR A 259 11.49 7.46 10.24
C THR A 259 10.43 6.40 9.96
N GLN A 260 9.21 6.83 9.61
CA GLN A 260 8.07 5.93 9.49
C GLN A 260 7.01 6.40 8.51
N ILE A 261 6.31 5.43 7.93
CA ILE A 261 5.15 5.68 7.08
C ILE A 261 3.91 5.80 7.95
N VAL A 262 3.23 6.94 7.87
CA VAL A 262 2.10 7.27 8.73
C VAL A 262 0.77 7.31 7.98
N ARG A 263 -0.32 7.08 8.74
CA ARG A 263 -1.71 7.21 8.31
C ARG A 263 -2.54 7.87 9.39
N ALA A 264 -3.36 8.81 8.98
CA ALA A 264 -4.46 9.35 9.78
C ALA A 264 -5.63 9.67 8.82
N PRO A 265 -6.81 10.06 9.28
CA PRO A 265 -7.87 10.50 8.39
C PRO A 265 -7.33 11.58 7.44
N TRP A 266 -7.34 11.27 6.14
CA TRP A 266 -6.85 12.12 5.04
C TRP A 266 -5.35 12.44 5.04
N ILE A 267 -4.55 11.91 5.97
CA ILE A 267 -3.10 12.08 6.01
C ILE A 267 -2.41 10.78 5.62
N LYS A 268 -1.45 10.90 4.69
CA LYS A 268 -0.65 9.78 4.20
C LYS A 268 0.71 10.27 3.77
N GLY A 269 1.77 9.69 4.33
CA GLY A 269 3.14 10.02 3.89
C GLY A 269 4.20 9.33 4.70
N LEU A 270 5.43 9.73 4.45
CA LEU A 270 6.62 9.43 5.24
C LEU A 270 6.87 10.60 6.19
N VAL A 271 7.15 10.30 7.45
CA VAL A 271 7.69 11.28 8.40
C VAL A 271 9.10 10.85 8.76
N SER A 272 10.07 11.69 8.42
CA SER A 272 11.48 11.47 8.72
C SER A 272 11.86 12.14 10.03
N TYR A 273 12.78 11.53 10.78
CA TYR A 273 13.39 12.21 11.92
C TYR A 273 14.36 13.27 11.41
N PHE A 274 14.24 14.50 11.91
CA PHE A 274 15.22 15.56 11.74
C PHE A 274 15.03 16.60 12.85
N ASP A 275 16.09 16.91 13.61
CA ASP A 275 16.03 17.93 14.66
C ASP A 275 16.08 19.35 14.07
N PHE A 276 14.98 19.73 13.39
CA PHE A 276 14.85 21.07 12.80
C PHE A 276 14.89 22.19 13.86
N ARG A 277 14.53 21.91 15.12
CA ARG A 277 14.63 22.90 16.20
C ARG A 277 16.09 23.14 16.61
N GLY A 278 16.89 22.09 16.70
CA GLY A 278 18.35 22.20 16.90
C GLY A 278 19.02 22.92 15.74
N TRP A 279 18.65 22.55 14.51
CA TRP A 279 19.15 23.18 13.30
C TRP A 279 18.82 24.68 13.24
N LEU A 280 17.58 25.08 13.59
CA LEU A 280 17.17 26.48 13.65
C LEU A 280 18.01 27.28 14.63
N LYS A 281 18.28 26.75 15.82
CA LYS A 281 19.13 27.42 16.83
C LYS A 281 20.55 27.64 16.35
N GLU A 282 21.09 26.70 15.59
CA GLU A 282 22.47 26.73 15.10
C GLU A 282 22.64 27.60 13.84
N TYR A 283 21.69 27.49 12.89
CA TYR A 283 21.87 28.09 11.54
C TYR A 283 20.93 29.25 11.23
N CYS A 284 19.95 29.54 12.07
CA CYS A 284 19.02 30.66 11.93
C CYS A 284 19.00 31.49 13.22
N PRO A 285 20.04 32.25 13.56
CA PRO A 285 20.16 32.96 14.84
C PRO A 285 19.18 34.13 14.98
N ALA A 286 18.46 34.55 13.94
CA ALA A 286 17.38 35.52 14.07
C ALA A 286 16.17 34.89 14.72
N ASP A 287 15.65 35.50 15.78
CA ASP A 287 14.65 34.93 16.72
C ASP A 287 13.26 34.69 16.14
N ASP A 288 13.00 34.92 14.87
CA ASP A 288 11.69 34.78 14.25
C ASP A 288 11.60 33.49 13.41
N TRP A 289 11.35 32.37 14.10
CA TRP A 289 11.12 31.07 13.43
C TRP A 289 9.65 30.88 13.14
N THR A 290 9.12 31.80 12.34
CA THR A 290 7.72 31.85 11.93
C THR A 290 7.56 31.12 10.59
N VAL A 291 6.53 30.30 10.47
CA VAL A 291 6.16 29.57 9.26
C VAL A 291 4.68 29.78 9.00
N ILE A 292 4.33 29.95 7.73
CA ILE A 292 2.94 30.09 7.29
C ILE A 292 2.43 28.71 6.87
N ASP A 293 1.26 28.30 7.41
CA ASP A 293 0.62 27.06 7.00
C ASP A 293 -0.11 27.21 5.65
N ILE A 294 -0.57 26.10 5.08
CA ILE A 294 -1.26 26.07 3.77
C ILE A 294 -2.57 26.88 3.73
N TYR A 295 -3.03 27.41 4.85
CA TYR A 295 -4.23 28.25 4.96
C TYR A 295 -3.89 29.72 5.28
N GLY A 296 -2.59 30.07 5.31
CA GLY A 296 -2.12 31.42 5.57
C GLY A 296 -1.99 31.83 7.03
N LYS A 297 -2.10 30.88 7.97
CA LYS A 297 -1.88 31.16 9.38
C LYS A 297 -0.41 31.05 9.73
N GLU A 298 0.10 32.04 10.46
CA GLU A 298 1.46 32.07 11.03
C GLU A 298 1.54 31.18 12.28
N TRP A 299 2.67 30.44 12.36
CA TRP A 299 3.02 29.57 13.47
C TRP A 299 4.44 29.85 13.90
N LYS A 300 4.65 30.01 15.21
CA LYS A 300 5.99 30.19 15.78
C LYS A 300 6.51 28.84 16.29
N ILE A 301 7.51 28.31 15.61
CA ILE A 301 7.96 26.92 15.84
C ILE A 301 8.28 26.58 17.29
N LEU A 302 8.93 27.49 18.04
CA LEU A 302 9.27 27.24 19.44
C LEU A 302 8.13 27.58 20.39
N GLU A 303 7.48 28.74 20.20
CA GLU A 303 6.41 29.21 21.09
C GLU A 303 5.19 28.29 21.03
N ASP A 304 4.80 27.84 19.82
CA ASP A 304 3.71 26.90 19.58
C ASP A 304 4.12 25.43 19.80
N ASP A 305 5.36 25.18 20.25
CA ASP A 305 5.94 23.84 20.51
C ASP A 305 5.77 22.86 19.36
N ILE A 306 5.97 23.31 18.11
CA ILE A 306 5.79 22.49 16.91
C ILE A 306 6.84 21.37 16.85
N GLN A 307 6.40 20.13 16.77
CA GLN A 307 7.24 18.94 16.70
C GLN A 307 7.13 18.21 15.36
N TYR A 308 6.03 18.43 14.63
CA TYR A 308 5.77 17.80 13.34
C TYR A 308 5.48 18.86 12.28
N ILE A 309 6.21 18.82 11.18
CA ILE A 309 5.95 19.63 9.99
C ILE A 309 5.60 18.66 8.86
N LEU A 310 4.35 18.70 8.38
CA LEU A 310 3.87 17.89 7.28
C LEU A 310 3.73 18.77 6.03
N THR A 311 3.90 18.20 4.85
CA THR A 311 3.65 18.92 3.61
C THR A 311 2.19 18.75 3.14
N LYS A 312 1.72 19.68 2.35
CA LYS A 312 0.37 19.72 1.77
C LYS A 312 0.02 18.45 1.02
N SER A 313 0.98 17.87 0.30
CA SER A 313 0.80 16.60 -0.40
C SER A 313 0.51 15.41 0.52
N MET A 314 0.85 15.49 1.82
CA MET A 314 0.41 14.51 2.80
C MET A 314 -1.08 14.63 3.13
N PHE A 315 -1.63 15.85 3.16
CA PHE A 315 -3.00 16.16 3.57
C PHE A 315 -3.95 16.16 2.37
N LYS A 316 -4.52 15.00 2.07
CA LYS A 316 -5.23 14.72 0.80
C LYS A 316 -6.54 15.49 0.61
N LEU A 317 -7.28 15.82 1.68
CA LEU A 317 -8.54 16.54 1.63
C LEU A 317 -8.44 17.96 2.21
N HIS A 318 -7.25 18.55 2.21
CA HIS A 318 -7.02 19.89 2.79
C HIS A 318 -8.04 20.95 2.32
N LYS A 319 -8.43 20.94 1.05
CA LYS A 319 -9.37 21.91 0.46
C LYS A 319 -10.82 21.83 0.99
N PHE A 320 -11.15 20.77 1.72
CA PHE A 320 -12.47 20.60 2.33
C PHE A 320 -12.52 21.05 3.80
N TYR A 321 -11.41 21.54 4.33
CA TYR A 321 -11.35 22.16 5.65
C TYR A 321 -11.07 23.67 5.49
N PRO A 322 -11.74 24.53 6.26
CA PRO A 322 -11.50 25.97 6.19
C PRO A 322 -10.16 26.40 6.80
N SER A 323 -9.58 25.59 7.66
CA SER A 323 -8.29 25.86 8.32
C SER A 323 -7.68 24.59 8.89
N TRP A 324 -6.37 24.63 9.16
CA TRP A 324 -5.69 23.57 9.90
C TRP A 324 -6.23 23.42 11.34
N LEU A 325 -6.62 24.53 11.96
CA LEU A 325 -7.24 24.49 13.30
C LEU A 325 -8.58 23.74 13.30
N CYS A 326 -9.38 23.86 12.23
CA CYS A 326 -10.61 23.10 12.08
C CYS A 326 -10.32 21.60 12.01
N TYR A 327 -9.33 21.18 11.23
CA TYR A 327 -8.92 19.78 11.18
C TYR A 327 -8.44 19.29 12.56
N LYS A 328 -7.58 20.05 13.27
CA LYS A 328 -7.11 19.71 14.62
C LYS A 328 -8.27 19.54 15.61
N SER A 329 -9.24 20.47 15.57
CA SER A 329 -10.42 20.41 16.43
C SER A 329 -11.24 19.15 16.16
N ASN A 330 -11.50 18.85 14.89
CA ASN A 330 -12.19 17.63 14.47
C ASN A 330 -11.43 16.37 14.90
N PHE A 331 -10.11 16.35 14.65
CA PHE A 331 -9.24 15.23 15.02
C PHE A 331 -9.37 14.86 16.50
N LYS A 332 -9.37 15.86 17.38
CA LYS A 332 -9.54 15.68 18.83
C LYS A 332 -10.98 15.30 19.20
N SER A 333 -11.95 16.04 18.68
CA SER A 333 -13.37 15.87 19.04
C SER A 333 -13.93 14.51 18.64
N TYR A 334 -13.47 13.98 17.52
CA TYR A 334 -13.92 12.68 17.02
C TYR A 334 -12.98 11.53 17.39
N GLY A 335 -11.97 11.77 18.26
CA GLY A 335 -11.07 10.73 18.73
C GLY A 335 -10.27 10.06 17.62
N CYS A 336 -9.79 10.84 16.65
CA CYS A 336 -8.95 10.34 15.58
C CYS A 336 -7.55 9.98 16.08
N TYR A 337 -6.86 9.08 15.36
CA TYR A 337 -5.53 8.64 15.70
C TYR A 337 -4.54 8.76 14.55
N PHE A 338 -3.28 8.91 14.91
CA PHE A 338 -2.15 8.87 14.00
C PHE A 338 -1.51 7.49 14.08
N GLY A 339 -1.49 6.76 12.96
CA GLY A 339 -1.03 5.38 12.92
C GLY A 339 0.24 5.22 12.09
N CYS A 340 1.10 4.28 12.50
CA CYS A 340 2.31 3.87 11.81
C CYS A 340 2.06 2.60 11.01
N CYS A 341 2.34 2.60 9.69
CA CYS A 341 2.28 1.40 8.84
C CYS A 341 3.60 0.65 8.80
N LYS A 342 4.70 1.36 8.82
CA LYS A 342 6.04 0.80 8.75
C LYS A 342 7.04 1.78 9.34
N VAL A 343 7.89 1.27 10.22
CA VAL A 343 9.02 2.00 10.83
C VAL A 343 10.29 1.61 10.11
N GLU A 344 11.27 2.49 10.09
CA GLU A 344 12.63 2.21 9.69
C GLU A 344 13.22 1.06 10.54
N GLU A 345 13.83 0.11 9.85
CA GLU A 345 14.42 -1.08 10.46
C GLU A 345 15.95 -0.97 10.45
N ASP A 346 16.59 -1.31 11.56
CA ASP A 346 18.06 -1.31 11.67
C ASP A 346 18.70 -2.37 10.75
N TYR A 347 18.01 -3.47 10.52
CA TYR A 347 18.40 -4.51 9.57
C TYR A 347 17.44 -4.56 8.38
N ILE A 348 17.95 -4.30 7.19
CA ILE A 348 17.21 -4.35 5.95
C ILE A 348 17.70 -5.54 5.11
N PRO A 349 16.84 -6.52 4.81
CA PRO A 349 17.23 -7.68 4.01
C PRO A 349 17.55 -7.28 2.56
N LYS A 350 18.33 -8.13 1.88
CA LYS A 350 18.61 -7.92 0.44
C LYS A 350 17.33 -7.96 -0.39
N ALA A 351 17.21 -7.00 -1.28
CA ALA A 351 16.03 -6.82 -2.13
C ALA A 351 15.89 -7.92 -3.21
N ARG A 352 14.68 -8.03 -3.70
CA ARG A 352 14.36 -8.75 -4.95
C ARG A 352 13.73 -7.77 -5.91
N ILE A 353 14.29 -7.63 -7.09
CA ILE A 353 13.69 -6.80 -8.13
C ILE A 353 12.32 -7.36 -8.53
N ASN A 354 11.51 -6.50 -9.13
CA ASN A 354 10.26 -6.89 -9.77
C ASN A 354 10.39 -6.81 -11.30
N TYR A 355 9.38 -7.30 -12.02
CA TYR A 355 9.37 -7.28 -13.47
C TYR A 355 9.38 -5.86 -14.06
N GLN A 356 8.87 -4.87 -13.35
CA GLN A 356 8.81 -3.47 -13.83
C GLN A 356 10.21 -2.89 -14.01
N MET A 357 11.16 -3.22 -13.14
CA MET A 357 12.56 -2.88 -13.32
C MET A 357 13.14 -3.50 -14.60
N LEU A 358 12.85 -4.78 -14.85
CA LEU A 358 13.35 -5.46 -16.04
C LEU A 358 12.78 -4.89 -17.34
N GLN A 359 11.57 -4.33 -17.30
CA GLN A 359 10.94 -3.68 -18.46
C GLN A 359 11.67 -2.41 -18.91
N SER A 360 12.35 -1.71 -18.00
CA SER A 360 13.14 -0.52 -18.31
C SER A 360 14.55 -0.85 -18.86
N LEU A 361 14.97 -2.11 -18.79
CA LEU A 361 16.27 -2.61 -19.26
C LEU A 361 16.08 -3.37 -20.59
N SER A 362 15.83 -2.63 -21.69
CA SER A 362 15.48 -3.22 -22.99
C SER A 362 16.64 -3.88 -23.73
N ASP A 363 17.88 -3.47 -23.46
CA ASP A 363 19.07 -3.82 -24.25
C ASP A 363 19.99 -4.83 -23.56
N MET A 364 19.46 -5.60 -22.61
CA MET A 364 20.23 -6.64 -21.90
C MET A 364 20.60 -7.79 -22.82
N THR A 365 21.87 -8.15 -22.81
CA THR A 365 22.38 -9.35 -23.46
C THR A 365 22.03 -10.62 -22.67
N ASP A 366 22.04 -11.79 -23.35
CA ASP A 366 21.80 -13.08 -22.68
C ASP A 366 22.78 -13.33 -21.53
N ASN A 367 24.05 -12.94 -21.67
CA ASN A 367 25.07 -13.07 -20.62
C ASN A 367 24.76 -12.21 -19.39
N GLU A 368 24.22 -11.01 -19.58
CA GLU A 368 23.80 -10.14 -18.46
C GLU A 368 22.58 -10.70 -17.75
N ILE A 369 21.62 -11.23 -18.51
CA ILE A 369 20.45 -11.93 -17.97
C ILE A 369 20.88 -13.16 -17.17
N GLU A 370 21.79 -13.98 -17.68
CA GLU A 370 22.33 -15.15 -16.97
C GLU A 370 23.01 -14.75 -15.64
N ARG A 371 23.83 -13.71 -15.63
CA ARG A 371 24.47 -13.18 -14.41
C ARG A 371 23.44 -12.70 -13.39
N LEU A 372 22.39 -12.02 -13.86
CA LEU A 372 21.30 -11.51 -13.00
C LEU A 372 20.51 -12.67 -12.37
N ILE A 373 20.27 -13.73 -13.11
CA ILE A 373 19.51 -14.92 -12.67
C ILE A 373 20.34 -15.83 -11.75
N ALA A 374 21.65 -15.96 -12.00
CA ALA A 374 22.54 -16.97 -11.40
C ALA A 374 22.36 -17.05 -9.88
N LYS A 375 22.41 -15.92 -9.17
CA LYS A 375 22.28 -15.86 -7.73
C LYS A 375 20.94 -16.37 -7.20
N THR A 376 19.86 -16.12 -7.95
CA THR A 376 18.52 -16.61 -7.59
C THR A 376 18.38 -18.09 -7.86
N ALA A 377 18.97 -18.58 -8.96
CA ALA A 377 19.00 -19.99 -9.30
C ALA A 377 19.77 -20.79 -8.25
N ASP A 378 20.98 -20.33 -7.89
CA ASP A 378 21.82 -20.98 -6.86
C ASP A 378 21.10 -21.07 -5.51
N GLU A 379 20.42 -19.99 -5.09
CA GLU A 379 19.64 -20.01 -3.85
C GLU A 379 18.48 -21.02 -3.91
N ILE A 380 17.75 -21.08 -5.02
CA ILE A 380 16.66 -22.03 -5.21
C ILE A 380 17.18 -23.48 -5.21
N ASP A 381 18.32 -23.71 -5.81
CA ASP A 381 18.92 -25.04 -5.88
C ASP A 381 19.55 -25.49 -4.55
N SER A 382 19.95 -24.53 -3.71
CA SER A 382 20.46 -24.79 -2.37
C SER A 382 19.37 -25.20 -1.37
N ILE A 383 18.08 -24.99 -1.70
CA ILE A 383 16.97 -25.37 -0.80
C ILE A 383 16.97 -26.87 -0.51
N GLY A 384 17.03 -27.21 0.78
CA GLY A 384 17.07 -28.58 1.26
C GLY A 384 18.45 -29.25 1.16
N ARG A 385 19.47 -28.54 0.60
CA ARG A 385 20.87 -28.97 0.55
C ARG A 385 21.74 -28.17 1.52
N ASP A 386 21.64 -26.84 1.45
CA ASP A 386 22.28 -25.93 2.38
C ASP A 386 21.33 -25.51 3.48
N TYR A 387 21.73 -25.78 4.74
CA TYR A 387 20.90 -25.50 5.90
C TYR A 387 20.63 -24.00 6.09
N GLN A 388 21.68 -23.19 6.05
CA GLN A 388 21.55 -21.75 6.30
C GLN A 388 20.66 -21.05 5.26
N THR A 389 20.87 -21.37 3.99
CA THR A 389 20.02 -20.86 2.90
C THR A 389 18.57 -21.33 3.04
N THR A 390 18.37 -22.60 3.41
CA THR A 390 17.03 -23.16 3.63
C THR A 390 16.30 -22.45 4.76
N MET A 391 16.94 -22.28 5.91
CA MET A 391 16.37 -21.60 7.08
C MET A 391 16.04 -20.13 6.76
N ARG A 392 16.97 -19.44 6.09
CA ARG A 392 16.74 -18.05 5.66
C ARG A 392 15.55 -17.91 4.69
N LEU A 393 15.43 -18.80 3.72
CA LEU A 393 14.34 -18.78 2.75
C LEU A 393 12.99 -19.18 3.34
N LEU A 394 12.99 -19.98 4.40
CA LEU A 394 11.80 -20.30 5.19
C LEU A 394 11.44 -19.21 6.20
N GLY A 395 12.28 -18.17 6.36
CA GLY A 395 12.08 -17.11 7.35
C GLY A 395 12.39 -17.51 8.79
N ALA A 396 13.06 -18.65 9.01
CA ALA A 396 13.53 -19.10 10.31
C ALA A 396 14.90 -18.48 10.62
N THR A 397 14.94 -17.15 10.77
CA THR A 397 16.15 -16.37 11.06
C THR A 397 16.03 -15.65 12.39
N GLU A 398 17.14 -15.25 12.98
CA GLU A 398 17.17 -14.43 14.20
C GLU A 398 16.48 -13.07 14.04
N TYR A 399 16.49 -12.51 12.84
CA TYR A 399 15.85 -11.22 12.50
C TYR A 399 14.32 -11.31 12.38
N ASN A 400 13.75 -12.50 12.22
CA ASN A 400 12.31 -12.69 12.20
C ASN A 400 11.78 -12.82 13.63
N GLN A 401 11.22 -11.74 14.15
CA GLN A 401 10.65 -11.70 15.50
C GLN A 401 9.24 -12.30 15.58
N THR A 402 8.60 -12.56 14.44
CA THR A 402 7.26 -13.14 14.35
C THR A 402 7.30 -14.54 13.73
N LYS A 403 8.14 -15.40 14.28
CA LYS A 403 8.26 -16.78 13.81
C LYS A 403 6.95 -17.55 14.03
N SER A 404 6.54 -18.31 13.05
CA SER A 404 5.52 -19.35 13.26
C SER A 404 6.08 -20.48 14.13
N ALA A 405 5.20 -21.24 14.78
CA ALA A 405 5.62 -22.40 15.58
C ALA A 405 6.54 -23.37 14.81
N MET A 406 6.30 -23.52 13.49
CA MET A 406 7.19 -24.33 12.64
C MET A 406 8.57 -23.70 12.44
N GLN A 407 8.63 -22.38 12.24
CA GLN A 407 9.92 -21.67 12.11
C GLN A 407 10.70 -21.70 13.43
N GLU A 408 10.03 -21.59 14.56
CA GLU A 408 10.65 -21.78 15.88
C GLU A 408 11.17 -23.20 16.08
N ALA A 409 10.33 -24.20 15.79
CA ALA A 409 10.71 -25.60 15.90
C ALA A 409 11.92 -25.95 15.02
N LEU A 410 11.96 -25.45 13.79
CA LEU A 410 13.12 -25.60 12.89
C LEU A 410 14.37 -24.90 13.41
N THR A 411 14.23 -23.76 14.12
CA THR A 411 15.36 -23.05 14.72
C THR A 411 15.95 -23.86 15.88
N ILE A 412 15.10 -24.52 16.68
CA ILE A 412 15.50 -25.33 17.84
C ILE A 412 16.07 -26.68 17.40
N TYR A 413 15.40 -27.34 16.45
CA TYR A 413 15.77 -28.67 15.96
C TYR A 413 15.79 -28.73 14.44
N PRO A 414 16.90 -28.37 13.81
CA PRO A 414 17.07 -28.30 12.35
C PRO A 414 16.74 -29.58 11.59
N GLU A 415 16.97 -30.75 12.19
CA GLU A 415 16.69 -32.04 11.56
C GLU A 415 15.22 -32.25 11.19
N LEU A 416 14.28 -31.41 11.76
CA LEU A 416 12.88 -31.42 11.39
C LEU A 416 12.64 -31.14 9.90
N PHE A 417 13.59 -30.50 9.19
CA PHE A 417 13.40 -30.30 7.74
C PHE A 417 13.41 -31.63 6.96
N LYS A 418 13.89 -32.74 7.55
CA LYS A 418 13.88 -34.08 6.97
C LYS A 418 12.52 -34.80 7.12
N ASP A 419 11.66 -34.31 8.00
CA ASP A 419 10.30 -34.83 8.18
C ASP A 419 9.47 -34.71 6.90
N VAL A 420 8.52 -35.63 6.70
CA VAL A 420 7.69 -35.71 5.50
C VAL A 420 6.90 -34.42 5.24
N TYR A 421 6.29 -33.84 6.29
CA TYR A 421 5.54 -32.60 6.20
C TYR A 421 6.44 -31.43 5.80
N ASN A 422 7.59 -31.30 6.46
CA ASN A 422 8.54 -30.22 6.17
C ASN A 422 9.18 -30.36 4.80
N ARG A 423 9.43 -31.58 4.32
CA ARG A 423 9.87 -31.81 2.93
C ARG A 423 8.83 -31.34 1.90
N GLU A 424 7.54 -31.60 2.15
CA GLU A 424 6.49 -31.10 1.25
C GLU A 424 6.41 -29.57 1.31
N LEU A 425 6.52 -28.96 2.47
CA LEU A 425 6.59 -27.49 2.64
C LEU A 425 7.78 -26.90 1.87
N LEU A 426 8.97 -27.50 1.98
CA LEU A 426 10.16 -27.10 1.21
C LEU A 426 9.93 -27.19 -0.29
N LYS A 427 9.30 -28.25 -0.75
CA LYS A 427 8.97 -28.44 -2.17
C LYS A 427 7.99 -27.37 -2.67
N GLN A 428 6.97 -27.04 -1.87
CA GLN A 428 6.02 -25.96 -2.20
C GLN A 428 6.71 -24.59 -2.21
N THR A 429 7.60 -24.33 -1.24
CA THR A 429 8.41 -23.11 -1.17
C THR A 429 9.32 -22.99 -2.40
N LYS A 430 10.04 -24.06 -2.75
CA LYS A 430 10.88 -24.09 -3.97
C LYS A 430 10.05 -23.81 -5.23
N LYS A 431 8.87 -24.46 -5.36
CA LYS A 431 7.97 -24.24 -6.50
C LYS A 431 7.46 -22.78 -6.56
N SER A 432 7.15 -22.19 -5.41
CA SER A 432 6.75 -20.79 -5.31
C SER A 432 7.87 -19.84 -5.74
N LEU A 433 9.10 -20.07 -5.27
CA LEU A 433 10.26 -19.25 -5.61
C LEU A 433 10.61 -19.35 -7.10
N VAL A 434 10.55 -20.55 -7.68
CA VAL A 434 10.72 -20.74 -9.15
C VAL A 434 9.65 -19.95 -9.91
N LYS A 435 8.39 -20.01 -9.48
CA LYS A 435 7.32 -19.22 -10.11
C LYS A 435 7.56 -17.71 -10.01
N GLN A 436 8.04 -17.23 -8.88
CA GLN A 436 8.40 -15.83 -8.67
C GLN A 436 9.58 -15.41 -9.56
N ALA A 437 10.64 -16.25 -9.63
CA ALA A 437 11.80 -15.97 -10.48
C ALA A 437 11.43 -15.92 -11.97
N LYS A 438 10.56 -16.82 -12.46
CA LYS A 438 9.99 -16.78 -13.81
C LYS A 438 9.16 -15.52 -14.07
N GLY A 439 8.61 -14.90 -13.04
CA GLY A 439 7.93 -13.60 -13.10
C GLY A 439 8.89 -12.41 -12.93
N GLY A 440 10.21 -12.59 -13.07
CA GLY A 440 11.20 -11.52 -12.97
C GLY A 440 11.56 -11.10 -11.55
N ARG A 441 11.14 -11.85 -10.52
CA ARG A 441 11.44 -11.52 -9.13
C ARG A 441 12.78 -12.13 -8.71
N LEU A 442 13.86 -11.44 -9.07
CA LEU A 442 15.24 -11.89 -8.91
C LEU A 442 15.93 -11.22 -7.73
N ARG A 443 16.79 -11.93 -7.04
CA ARG A 443 17.57 -11.40 -5.94
C ARG A 443 18.74 -10.57 -6.44
N ILE A 444 18.89 -9.38 -5.90
CA ILE A 444 19.96 -8.44 -6.22
C ILE A 444 20.75 -8.05 -4.97
N ASN A 445 21.89 -7.40 -5.18
CA ASN A 445 22.66 -6.80 -4.09
C ASN A 445 22.15 -5.37 -3.82
N GLY A 446 20.88 -5.25 -3.49
CA GLY A 446 20.21 -3.98 -3.22
C GLY A 446 19.38 -4.05 -1.94
N LYS A 447 18.77 -2.94 -1.59
CA LYS A 447 17.93 -2.76 -0.40
C LYS A 447 16.67 -1.99 -0.78
N TYR A 448 15.54 -2.26 -0.07
CA TYR A 448 14.36 -1.40 -0.12
C TYR A 448 14.45 -0.38 1.01
N LEU A 449 14.56 0.88 0.64
CA LEU A 449 14.71 1.99 1.59
C LEU A 449 13.52 2.96 1.47
N PHE A 450 13.30 3.76 2.49
CA PHE A 450 12.46 4.95 2.35
C PHE A 450 13.21 5.99 1.51
N ILE A 451 12.47 6.77 0.73
CA ILE A 451 13.00 7.91 0.00
C ILE A 451 12.57 9.16 0.75
N SER A 452 13.54 9.95 1.19
CA SER A 452 13.35 11.23 1.85
C SER A 452 14.04 12.31 1.01
N PRO A 453 13.46 13.50 0.86
CA PRO A 453 14.22 14.67 0.41
C PRO A 453 15.31 15.02 1.42
N ASP A 454 16.22 15.91 1.05
CA ASP A 454 17.21 16.48 1.96
C ASP A 454 16.49 17.40 2.98
N PRO A 455 16.47 17.05 4.29
CA PRO A 455 15.77 17.83 5.29
C PRO A 455 16.40 19.19 5.56
N VAL A 456 17.72 19.34 5.32
CA VAL A 456 18.41 20.63 5.47
C VAL A 456 18.00 21.57 4.34
N ALA A 457 18.01 21.10 3.08
CA ALA A 457 17.51 21.88 1.96
C ALA A 457 16.06 22.33 2.16
N PHE A 458 15.22 21.44 2.68
CA PHE A 458 13.84 21.79 3.03
C PHE A 458 13.77 22.88 4.11
N CYS A 459 14.61 22.83 5.14
CA CYS A 459 14.68 23.86 6.18
C CYS A 459 15.21 25.20 5.65
N GLU A 460 16.20 25.20 4.77
CA GLU A 460 16.70 26.41 4.11
C GLU A 460 15.61 27.10 3.29
N TRP A 461 14.86 26.32 2.52
CA TRP A 461 13.70 26.81 1.77
C TRP A 461 12.60 27.35 2.69
N LEU A 462 12.19 26.56 3.71
CA LEU A 462 11.05 26.88 4.56
C LEU A 462 11.32 28.06 5.52
N PHE A 463 12.50 28.11 6.14
CA PHE A 463 12.82 29.06 7.22
C PHE A 463 13.66 30.25 6.76
N LYS A 464 14.51 30.06 5.74
CA LYS A 464 15.33 31.16 5.19
C LYS A 464 14.74 31.76 3.92
N GLY A 465 13.72 31.11 3.33
CA GLY A 465 13.14 31.58 2.06
C GLY A 465 14.06 31.39 0.85
N GLU A 466 15.03 30.47 0.95
CA GLU A 466 15.97 30.21 -0.15
C GLU A 466 15.26 29.48 -1.28
N GLN A 467 15.22 30.10 -2.46
CA GLN A 467 14.59 29.50 -3.63
C GLN A 467 15.39 28.31 -4.18
N PHE A 468 16.70 28.33 -4.02
CA PHE A 468 17.64 27.29 -4.46
C PHE A 468 18.53 26.88 -3.28
N PRO A 469 17.98 26.12 -2.32
CA PRO A 469 18.72 25.71 -1.13
C PRO A 469 19.88 24.78 -1.50
N THR A 470 20.93 24.81 -0.69
CA THR A 470 22.14 24.01 -0.93
C THR A 470 22.00 22.60 -0.33
N GLY A 471 21.39 22.49 0.88
CA GLY A 471 21.31 21.23 1.60
C GLY A 471 22.67 20.67 2.05
N ILE A 472 22.73 19.35 2.26
CA ILE A 472 23.94 18.62 2.65
C ILE A 472 24.46 17.66 1.58
N LEU A 473 23.71 17.41 0.54
CA LEU A 473 24.08 16.53 -0.58
C LEU A 473 24.23 17.33 -1.85
N GLU A 474 25.28 17.05 -2.62
CA GLU A 474 25.48 17.65 -3.93
C GLU A 474 24.63 16.94 -5.00
N ASN A 475 24.52 17.59 -6.17
CA ASN A 475 23.81 16.97 -7.30
C ASN A 475 24.46 15.64 -7.70
N GLY A 476 23.67 14.58 -7.75
CA GLY A 476 24.15 13.23 -8.05
C GLY A 476 24.50 12.40 -6.81
N GLU A 477 24.40 12.97 -5.61
CA GLU A 477 24.63 12.25 -4.37
C GLU A 477 23.31 11.77 -3.73
N VAL A 478 23.40 10.71 -2.95
CA VAL A 478 22.36 10.20 -2.05
C VAL A 478 23.01 9.73 -0.76
N TYR A 479 22.23 9.66 0.32
CA TYR A 479 22.70 9.13 1.59
C TYR A 479 21.95 7.85 1.97
N THR A 480 22.70 6.85 2.40
CA THR A 480 22.17 5.71 3.18
C THR A 480 23.31 5.07 3.99
N ASN A 481 22.97 4.66 5.23
CA ASN A 481 23.88 3.91 6.08
C ASN A 481 24.05 2.43 5.68
N GLN A 482 23.32 1.96 4.67
CA GLN A 482 23.33 0.56 4.22
C GLN A 482 24.47 0.23 3.25
N PHE A 483 25.14 1.26 2.71
CA PHE A 483 26.26 1.17 1.78
C PHE A 483 27.41 2.06 2.27
N LYS A 484 28.59 1.87 1.68
CA LYS A 484 29.78 2.65 2.04
C LYS A 484 29.78 4.01 1.38
N ASP A 485 30.53 4.94 1.96
CA ASP A 485 30.83 6.21 1.30
C ASP A 485 31.53 5.95 -0.04
N GLY A 486 31.09 6.66 -1.10
CA GLY A 486 31.60 6.53 -2.46
C GLY A 486 31.04 5.35 -3.27
N ASP A 487 30.20 4.48 -2.67
CA ASP A 487 29.56 3.40 -3.45
C ASP A 487 28.62 4.00 -4.52
N GLU A 488 28.74 3.49 -5.76
CA GLU A 488 27.83 3.80 -6.84
C GLU A 488 26.55 2.95 -6.72
N LEU A 489 25.41 3.62 -6.66
CA LEU A 489 24.11 2.99 -6.42
C LEU A 489 23.16 3.24 -7.60
N ASP A 490 22.57 2.18 -8.15
CA ASP A 490 21.44 2.28 -9.05
C ASP A 490 20.15 2.47 -8.22
N CYS A 491 19.67 3.70 -8.19
CA CYS A 491 18.50 4.12 -7.42
C CYS A 491 17.24 3.98 -8.28
N LEU A 492 16.26 3.22 -7.79
CA LEU A 492 15.00 2.97 -8.47
C LEU A 492 13.82 3.38 -7.61
N ARG A 493 12.88 4.08 -8.20
CA ARG A 493 11.62 4.50 -7.57
C ARG A 493 10.43 3.78 -8.21
N SER A 494 9.52 3.27 -7.42
CA SER A 494 8.25 2.72 -7.91
C SER A 494 7.15 3.81 -7.88
N PRO A 495 6.26 3.90 -8.89
CA PRO A 495 6.11 3.01 -10.04
C PRO A 495 7.12 3.30 -11.17
N HIS A 496 7.58 2.26 -11.85
CA HIS A 496 8.44 2.38 -13.02
C HIS A 496 7.58 2.61 -14.27
N LEU A 497 7.32 3.87 -14.59
CA LEU A 497 6.50 4.25 -15.74
C LEU A 497 7.35 4.50 -16.98
N TYR A 498 8.55 5.06 -16.79
CA TYR A 498 9.52 5.36 -17.83
C TYR A 498 10.93 5.20 -17.28
N GLN A 499 11.78 6.21 -17.31
CA GLN A 499 13.17 6.17 -16.85
C GLN A 499 13.27 6.47 -15.33
N GLU A 500 12.72 5.60 -14.50
CA GLU A 500 12.72 5.74 -13.03
C GLU A 500 14.02 5.20 -12.39
N HIS A 501 15.12 5.19 -13.16
CA HIS A 501 16.46 4.82 -12.72
C HIS A 501 17.36 6.05 -12.64
N ALA A 502 18.18 6.10 -11.61
CA ALA A 502 19.20 7.12 -11.48
C ALA A 502 20.44 6.55 -10.78
N VAL A 503 21.57 6.60 -11.44
CA VAL A 503 22.85 6.27 -10.81
C VAL A 503 23.28 7.42 -9.92
N ARG A 504 23.60 7.12 -8.67
CA ARG A 504 23.96 8.10 -7.62
C ARG A 504 25.15 7.58 -6.82
N ILE A 505 25.90 8.50 -6.25
CA ILE A 505 27.01 8.19 -5.34
C ILE A 505 26.52 8.28 -3.90
N ASN A 506 26.76 7.25 -3.11
CA ASN A 506 26.43 7.26 -1.69
C ASN A 506 27.42 8.19 -0.95
N LYS A 507 26.91 9.20 -0.28
CA LYS A 507 27.72 10.15 0.49
C LYS A 507 27.51 9.96 1.98
N ARG A 508 28.60 9.70 2.70
CA ARG A 508 28.59 9.58 4.15
C ARG A 508 29.64 10.52 4.75
N ASN A 509 29.20 11.36 5.66
CA ASN A 509 30.04 12.26 6.44
C ASN A 509 29.42 12.54 7.81
N GLU A 510 30.05 13.36 8.62
CA GLU A 510 29.55 13.69 9.96
C GLU A 510 28.16 14.37 9.96
N LEU A 511 27.81 15.10 8.90
CA LEU A 511 26.50 15.75 8.77
C LEU A 511 25.40 14.76 8.35
N THR A 512 25.73 13.86 7.41
CA THR A 512 24.76 12.86 6.93
C THR A 512 24.50 11.74 7.95
N ASP A 513 25.46 11.46 8.85
CA ASP A 513 25.35 10.40 9.86
C ASP A 513 24.72 10.90 11.18
N LYS A 514 24.49 12.24 11.36
CA LYS A 514 23.73 12.85 12.47
C LYS A 514 22.24 12.76 12.26
#